data_8104c601689f414aaff52b3289b1f367
#
_entry.id   8104c601689f414aaff52b3289b1f367
#
_cell.length_a   1.000
_cell.length_b   1.000
_cell.length_c   1.000
_cell.angle_alpha   90.00
_cell.angle_beta   90.00
_cell.angle_gamma   90.00
#
_symmetry.space_group_name_H-M   'P 1'
#
loop_
_entity.id
_entity.type
_entity.pdbx_description
1 polymer ?
#
loop_
_entity_poly.entity_id
_entity_poly.type
_entity_poly.pdbx_seq_one_letter_code
_entity_poly.pdbx_strand_id
1 'polypeptide(L)'
;AVEFLAVLQDRYERLLATSKTAKTMAARNTTAQKVYDHYNTVSNKVLENIYDAVAKAFTDFYKAINDDEAKFIGELKAEPAKLSFNVDFYGRGTFPPGAYHSEGHQDGMGLCLYLALMKHTLGDKFTFAVLDDVLMSVDTGHRREVCRLLKTKFPNTQFVLTTHDRVWLQYMKTEGLIQNGQFFGGWNIDTGPRIWDDKDIWTEIQEALDIDDVPRAAALLRRYLEYISVVLADNLRAKVEYRGDASYDLGDLLPSTLNRWKDRLKKGIKSAERWGHGNTQGKLEETLAEAEKLIANSSAEQWAINKSVHFNEWENFAKTEFKEVADAFKALLDHIRCQNKKCGGYPYLIPRKGASEQLRCSCGAVNVNLKIK
;
A
#
# COMPACT_ATOMS: atom_id res chain seq x y z
N ALA A 1 -38.55 -42.91 -73.74
CA ALA A 1 -38.61 -41.41 -73.87
C ALA A 1 -39.32 -40.75 -72.69
N VAL A 2 -40.51 -41.19 -72.25
CA VAL A 2 -41.31 -40.57 -71.16
C VAL A 2 -40.56 -40.65 -69.83
N GLU A 3 -39.98 -41.80 -69.48
CA GLU A 3 -39.21 -41.99 -68.23
C GLU A 3 -37.96 -41.03 -68.15
N PHE A 4 -37.27 -40.82 -69.27
CA PHE A 4 -36.14 -39.96 -69.41
C PHE A 4 -36.55 -38.48 -69.16
N LEU A 5 -37.67 -38.05 -69.70
CA LEU A 5 -38.21 -36.70 -69.52
C LEU A 5 -38.61 -36.46 -68.03
N ALA A 6 -39.21 -37.45 -67.38
CA ALA A 6 -39.58 -37.37 -65.99
C ALA A 6 -38.34 -37.21 -65.08
N VAL A 7 -37.28 -37.95 -65.32
CA VAL A 7 -36.00 -37.83 -64.64
C VAL A 7 -35.34 -36.47 -64.87
N LEU A 8 -35.39 -35.96 -66.12
CA LEU A 8 -34.86 -34.62 -66.44
C LEU A 8 -35.63 -33.54 -65.68
N GLN A 9 -36.93 -33.62 -65.64
CA GLN A 9 -37.77 -32.65 -64.93
C GLN A 9 -37.48 -32.66 -63.42
N ASP A 10 -37.41 -33.82 -62.79
CA ASP A 10 -37.06 -33.96 -61.38
C ASP A 10 -35.68 -33.33 -61.11
N ARG A 11 -34.68 -33.65 -61.93
CA ARG A 11 -33.33 -33.03 -61.80
C ARG A 11 -33.31 -31.53 -62.00
N TYR A 12 -34.09 -31.01 -62.92
CA TYR A 12 -34.21 -29.59 -63.15
C TYR A 12 -34.88 -28.87 -61.98
N GLU A 13 -35.94 -29.43 -61.44
CA GLU A 13 -36.63 -28.89 -60.25
C GLU A 13 -35.70 -28.90 -59.03
N ARG A 14 -34.94 -29.98 -58.81
CA ARG A 14 -33.92 -30.03 -57.75
C ARG A 14 -32.82 -28.99 -57.98
N LEU A 15 -32.37 -28.79 -59.19
CA LEU A 15 -31.38 -27.77 -59.53
C LEU A 15 -31.90 -26.37 -59.18
N LEU A 16 -33.13 -26.04 -59.56
CA LEU A 16 -33.74 -24.76 -59.24
C LEU A 16 -33.89 -24.56 -57.73
N ALA A 17 -34.36 -25.56 -57.02
CA ALA A 17 -34.52 -25.52 -55.55
C ALA A 17 -33.17 -25.33 -54.86
N THR A 18 -32.14 -26.07 -55.25
CA THR A 18 -30.79 -25.94 -54.73
C THR A 18 -30.18 -24.61 -55.05
N SER A 19 -30.33 -24.11 -56.26
CA SER A 19 -29.85 -22.76 -56.68
C SER A 19 -30.52 -21.65 -55.85
N LYS A 20 -31.83 -21.76 -55.60
CA LYS A 20 -32.57 -20.80 -54.78
C LYS A 20 -32.06 -20.84 -53.31
N THR A 21 -31.86 -22.03 -52.76
CA THR A 21 -31.32 -22.22 -51.42
C THR A 21 -29.91 -21.66 -51.32
N ALA A 22 -29.03 -21.97 -52.29
CA ALA A 22 -27.66 -21.41 -52.34
C ALA A 22 -27.65 -19.88 -52.35
N LYS A 23 -28.47 -19.23 -53.17
CA LYS A 23 -28.60 -17.76 -53.22
C LYS A 23 -29.08 -17.20 -51.88
N THR A 24 -30.06 -17.84 -51.24
CA THR A 24 -30.57 -17.42 -49.93
C THR A 24 -29.52 -17.55 -48.83
N MET A 25 -28.75 -18.67 -48.85
CA MET A 25 -27.67 -18.87 -47.89
C MET A 25 -26.51 -17.89 -48.10
N ALA A 26 -26.15 -17.59 -49.35
CA ALA A 26 -25.13 -16.61 -49.67
C ALA A 26 -25.54 -15.22 -49.18
N ALA A 27 -26.79 -14.81 -49.36
CA ALA A 27 -27.30 -13.51 -48.86
C ALA A 27 -27.28 -13.46 -47.32
N ARG A 28 -27.69 -14.56 -46.64
CA ARG A 28 -27.62 -14.65 -45.18
C ARG A 28 -26.19 -14.60 -44.66
N ASN A 29 -25.27 -15.32 -45.31
CA ASN A 29 -23.83 -15.25 -44.96
C ASN A 29 -23.27 -13.83 -45.10
N THR A 30 -23.58 -13.13 -46.18
CA THR A 30 -23.15 -11.74 -46.38
C THR A 30 -23.70 -10.83 -45.30
N THR A 31 -24.96 -10.99 -44.90
CA THR A 31 -25.58 -10.22 -43.81
C THR A 31 -24.92 -10.54 -42.46
N ALA A 32 -24.74 -11.83 -42.15
CA ALA A 32 -24.08 -12.24 -40.91
C ALA A 32 -22.65 -11.71 -40.83
N GLN A 33 -21.90 -11.76 -41.93
CA GLN A 33 -20.54 -11.21 -42.00
C GLN A 33 -20.53 -9.70 -41.71
N LYS A 34 -21.45 -8.92 -42.30
CA LYS A 34 -21.56 -7.48 -42.05
C LYS A 34 -21.87 -7.18 -40.59
N VAL A 35 -22.76 -7.95 -39.94
CA VAL A 35 -23.09 -7.80 -38.53
C VAL A 35 -21.85 -8.11 -37.67
N TYR A 36 -21.14 -9.19 -37.97
CA TYR A 36 -19.92 -9.58 -37.28
C TYR A 36 -18.82 -8.52 -37.39
N ASP A 37 -18.57 -8.02 -38.59
CA ASP A 37 -17.54 -6.99 -38.84
C ASP A 37 -17.89 -5.67 -38.13
N HIS A 38 -19.16 -5.27 -38.17
CA HIS A 38 -19.63 -4.08 -37.43
C HIS A 38 -19.51 -4.25 -35.92
N TYR A 39 -19.93 -5.40 -35.39
CA TYR A 39 -19.77 -5.71 -33.96
C TYR A 39 -18.31 -5.64 -33.53
N ASN A 40 -17.40 -6.28 -34.26
CA ASN A 40 -15.97 -6.22 -33.97
C ASN A 40 -15.41 -4.79 -33.99
N THR A 41 -15.80 -3.99 -34.99
CA THR A 41 -15.35 -2.61 -35.10
C THR A 41 -15.79 -1.76 -33.91
N VAL A 42 -17.06 -1.86 -33.53
CA VAL A 42 -17.61 -1.11 -32.38
C VAL A 42 -17.01 -1.62 -31.07
N SER A 43 -16.95 -2.94 -30.88
CA SER A 43 -16.39 -3.57 -29.68
C SER A 43 -14.92 -3.18 -29.46
N ASN A 44 -14.09 -3.26 -30.52
CA ASN A 44 -12.68 -2.89 -30.44
C ASN A 44 -12.51 -1.41 -30.08
N LYS A 45 -13.28 -0.52 -30.68
CA LYS A 45 -13.21 0.92 -30.35
C LYS A 45 -13.60 1.22 -28.91
N VAL A 46 -14.62 0.54 -28.38
CA VAL A 46 -15.02 0.67 -26.97
C VAL A 46 -13.90 0.16 -26.04
N LEU A 47 -13.33 -1.00 -26.36
CA LEU A 47 -12.22 -1.59 -25.59
C LEU A 47 -10.97 -0.71 -25.62
N GLU A 48 -10.60 -0.15 -26.77
CA GLU A 48 -9.47 0.80 -26.87
C GLU A 48 -9.65 2.00 -25.95
N ASN A 49 -10.83 2.62 -25.95
CA ASN A 49 -11.10 3.77 -25.08
C ASN A 49 -11.00 3.40 -23.57
N ILE A 50 -11.46 2.20 -23.20
CA ILE A 50 -11.36 1.70 -21.83
C ILE A 50 -9.88 1.49 -21.47
N TYR A 51 -9.13 0.85 -22.34
CA TYR A 51 -7.73 0.52 -22.07
C TYR A 51 -6.84 1.74 -22.00
N ASP A 52 -7.07 2.77 -22.79
CA ASP A 52 -6.34 4.04 -22.71
C ASP A 52 -6.56 4.72 -21.36
N ALA A 53 -7.82 4.77 -20.90
CA ALA A 53 -8.15 5.35 -19.60
C ALA A 53 -7.53 4.54 -18.43
N VAL A 54 -7.60 3.20 -18.52
CA VAL A 54 -7.02 2.28 -17.52
C VAL A 54 -5.50 2.35 -17.52
N ALA A 55 -4.84 2.40 -18.70
CA ALA A 55 -3.40 2.49 -18.82
C ALA A 55 -2.83 3.74 -18.14
N LYS A 56 -3.54 4.86 -18.24
CA LYS A 56 -3.16 6.10 -17.56
C LYS A 56 -3.23 5.93 -16.02
N ALA A 57 -4.36 5.44 -15.50
CA ALA A 57 -4.53 5.22 -14.06
C ALA A 57 -3.53 4.18 -13.53
N PHE A 58 -3.32 3.10 -14.26
CA PHE A 58 -2.32 2.07 -13.96
C PHE A 58 -0.91 2.67 -13.85
N THR A 59 -0.51 3.47 -14.84
CA THR A 59 0.80 4.15 -14.86
C THR A 59 0.97 5.04 -13.64
N ASP A 60 -0.06 5.83 -13.29
CA ASP A 60 -0.03 6.73 -12.13
C ASP A 60 0.05 5.95 -10.81
N PHE A 61 -0.63 4.81 -10.70
CA PHE A 61 -0.59 3.96 -9.50
C PHE A 61 0.76 3.27 -9.36
N TYR A 62 1.28 2.72 -10.44
CA TYR A 62 2.57 2.04 -10.41
C TYR A 62 3.72 2.98 -10.06
N LYS A 63 3.75 4.20 -10.62
CA LYS A 63 4.71 5.24 -10.24
C LYS A 63 4.60 5.68 -8.78
N ALA A 64 3.40 5.60 -8.20
CA ALA A 64 3.22 5.93 -6.79
C ALA A 64 3.83 4.87 -5.87
N ILE A 65 3.94 3.62 -6.33
CA ILE A 65 4.58 2.52 -5.60
C ILE A 65 6.09 2.51 -5.86
N ASN A 66 6.51 2.78 -7.10
CA ASN A 66 7.90 2.71 -7.57
C ASN A 66 8.38 4.11 -7.98
N ASP A 67 8.90 4.86 -7.03
CA ASP A 67 9.34 6.25 -7.23
C ASP A 67 10.63 6.39 -8.06
N ASP A 68 11.38 5.32 -8.25
CA ASP A 68 12.58 5.24 -9.08
C ASP A 68 12.24 5.01 -10.57
N GLU A 69 11.03 4.58 -10.90
CA GLU A 69 10.54 4.42 -12.27
C GLU A 69 9.69 5.61 -12.76
N ALA A 70 10.19 6.84 -12.54
CA ALA A 70 9.43 8.06 -12.88
C ALA A 70 9.02 8.17 -14.36
N LYS A 71 9.74 7.52 -15.27
CA LYS A 71 9.45 7.49 -16.72
C LYS A 71 8.59 6.31 -17.15
N PHE A 72 8.18 5.47 -16.23
CA PHE A 72 7.35 4.30 -16.53
C PHE A 72 6.09 4.67 -17.32
N ILE A 73 5.79 3.89 -18.34
CA ILE A 73 4.57 3.98 -19.16
C ILE A 73 4.03 2.57 -19.32
N GLY A 74 2.76 2.37 -18.98
CA GLY A 74 2.04 1.13 -19.25
C GLY A 74 1.23 1.25 -20.53
N GLU A 75 1.30 0.26 -21.39
CA GLU A 75 0.59 0.15 -22.66
C GLU A 75 -0.35 -1.05 -22.65
N LEU A 76 -1.64 -0.80 -22.82
CA LEU A 76 -2.67 -1.83 -22.93
C LEU A 76 -3.23 -1.78 -24.35
N LYS A 77 -3.11 -2.87 -25.11
CA LYS A 77 -3.64 -2.96 -26.47
C LYS A 77 -4.66 -4.08 -26.57
N ALA A 78 -5.84 -3.74 -27.11
CA ALA A 78 -6.85 -4.72 -27.47
C ALA A 78 -6.39 -5.48 -28.74
N GLU A 79 -6.33 -6.79 -28.63
CA GLU A 79 -6.19 -7.68 -29.79
C GLU A 79 -7.39 -8.64 -29.80
N PRO A 80 -7.76 -9.23 -30.95
CA PRO A 80 -8.85 -10.19 -30.99
C PRO A 80 -8.63 -11.35 -30.00
N ALA A 81 -9.51 -11.45 -29.02
CA ALA A 81 -9.47 -12.43 -27.93
C ALA A 81 -8.20 -12.40 -27.05
N LYS A 82 -7.44 -11.31 -27.08
CA LYS A 82 -6.20 -11.18 -26.30
C LYS A 82 -6.01 -9.74 -25.85
N LEU A 83 -5.52 -9.54 -24.63
CA LEU A 83 -5.01 -8.28 -24.12
C LEU A 83 -3.48 -8.32 -24.22
N SER A 84 -2.88 -7.41 -24.99
CA SER A 84 -1.45 -7.21 -25.00
C SER A 84 -1.09 -6.17 -23.94
N PHE A 85 -0.22 -6.55 -23.02
CA PHE A 85 0.25 -5.73 -21.92
C PHE A 85 1.76 -5.55 -22.01
N ASN A 86 2.19 -4.34 -22.35
CA ASN A 86 3.58 -3.96 -22.43
C ASN A 86 3.87 -2.78 -21.50
N VAL A 87 5.08 -2.72 -20.97
CA VAL A 87 5.53 -1.66 -20.08
C VAL A 87 6.89 -1.16 -20.50
N ASP A 88 7.16 0.11 -20.23
CA ASP A 88 8.47 0.69 -20.46
C ASP A 88 9.51 0.11 -19.48
N PHE A 89 10.68 -0.19 -19.97
CA PHE A 89 11.81 -0.65 -19.16
C PHE A 89 12.85 0.48 -19.04
N TYR A 90 12.65 1.36 -18.05
CA TYR A 90 13.59 2.46 -17.73
C TYR A 90 13.94 3.37 -18.94
N GLY A 91 13.00 3.60 -19.85
CA GLY A 91 13.21 4.39 -21.07
C GLY A 91 13.98 3.66 -22.20
N ARG A 92 14.09 2.32 -22.11
CA ARG A 92 14.80 1.47 -23.08
C ARG A 92 13.87 0.74 -24.05
N GLY A 93 12.61 1.07 -24.06
CA GLY A 93 11.57 0.47 -24.90
C GLY A 93 10.51 -0.26 -24.10
N THR A 94 9.42 -0.64 -24.78
CA THR A 94 8.26 -1.32 -24.21
C THR A 94 8.32 -2.82 -24.45
N PHE A 95 8.16 -3.60 -23.38
CA PHE A 95 8.28 -5.05 -23.40
C PHE A 95 7.18 -5.67 -22.52
N PRO A 96 6.82 -6.96 -22.71
CA PRO A 96 6.00 -7.67 -21.76
C PRO A 96 6.67 -7.64 -20.36
N PRO A 97 5.91 -7.44 -19.26
CA PRO A 97 6.47 -7.33 -17.92
C PRO A 97 7.42 -8.47 -17.54
N GLY A 98 7.06 -9.71 -17.91
CA GLY A 98 7.87 -10.90 -17.63
C GLY A 98 9.23 -10.98 -18.36
N ALA A 99 9.51 -10.06 -19.30
CA ALA A 99 10.78 -10.10 -20.03
C ALA A 99 11.96 -9.55 -19.21
N TYR A 100 11.72 -8.49 -18.41
CA TYR A 100 12.81 -7.77 -17.73
C TYR A 100 12.50 -7.35 -16.29
N HIS A 101 11.23 -7.37 -15.86
CA HIS A 101 10.86 -6.99 -14.50
C HIS A 101 10.87 -8.22 -13.57
N SER A 102 11.32 -8.01 -12.33
CA SER A 102 11.29 -9.03 -11.29
C SER A 102 9.84 -9.41 -10.94
N GLU A 103 9.66 -10.58 -10.33
CA GLU A 103 8.35 -11.05 -9.87
C GLU A 103 7.64 -10.04 -8.97
N GLY A 104 8.38 -9.41 -8.04
CA GLY A 104 7.81 -8.37 -7.18
C GLY A 104 7.32 -7.13 -7.92
N HIS A 105 7.98 -6.71 -8.99
CA HIS A 105 7.48 -5.64 -9.86
C HIS A 105 6.23 -6.07 -10.63
N GLN A 106 6.20 -7.32 -11.11
CA GLN A 106 5.05 -7.87 -11.83
C GLN A 106 3.81 -7.96 -10.93
N ASP A 107 3.97 -8.40 -9.68
CA ASP A 107 2.89 -8.43 -8.68
C ASP A 107 2.37 -7.01 -8.39
N GLY A 108 3.27 -6.05 -8.23
CA GLY A 108 2.92 -4.64 -8.09
C GLY A 108 2.17 -4.09 -9.30
N MET A 109 2.58 -4.45 -10.52
CA MET A 109 1.88 -4.11 -11.76
C MET A 109 0.49 -4.76 -11.81
N GLY A 110 0.37 -6.03 -11.46
CA GLY A 110 -0.90 -6.75 -11.41
C GLY A 110 -1.91 -6.08 -10.48
N LEU A 111 -1.48 -5.71 -9.27
CA LEU A 111 -2.31 -4.99 -8.33
C LEU A 111 -2.74 -3.61 -8.87
N CYS A 112 -1.79 -2.84 -9.41
CA CYS A 112 -2.09 -1.51 -9.96
C CYS A 112 -3.06 -1.58 -11.15
N LEU A 113 -2.91 -2.57 -12.01
CA LEU A 113 -3.82 -2.80 -13.13
C LEU A 113 -5.22 -3.19 -12.65
N TYR A 114 -5.32 -4.09 -11.67
CA TYR A 114 -6.59 -4.47 -11.06
C TYR A 114 -7.31 -3.25 -10.47
N LEU A 115 -6.62 -2.44 -9.68
CA LEU A 115 -7.18 -1.24 -9.07
C LEU A 115 -7.62 -0.20 -10.11
N ALA A 116 -6.84 -0.04 -11.20
CA ALA A 116 -7.18 0.86 -12.29
C ALA A 116 -8.42 0.41 -13.05
N LEU A 117 -8.54 -0.89 -13.34
CA LEU A 117 -9.72 -1.49 -13.97
C LEU A 117 -10.96 -1.33 -13.09
N MET A 118 -10.87 -1.66 -11.81
CA MET A 118 -11.99 -1.55 -10.88
C MET A 118 -12.45 -0.11 -10.73
N LYS A 119 -11.53 0.83 -10.58
CA LYS A 119 -11.85 2.26 -10.50
C LYS A 119 -12.50 2.77 -11.77
N HIS A 120 -12.03 2.36 -12.95
CA HIS A 120 -12.62 2.75 -14.22
C HIS A 120 -14.01 2.16 -14.42
N THR A 121 -14.17 0.86 -14.13
CA THR A 121 -15.43 0.12 -14.37
C THR A 121 -16.52 0.48 -13.39
N LEU A 122 -16.19 0.62 -12.11
CA LEU A 122 -17.15 0.82 -11.03
C LEU A 122 -17.27 2.30 -10.60
N GLY A 123 -16.26 3.13 -10.87
CA GLY A 123 -16.25 4.54 -10.48
C GLY A 123 -16.53 4.72 -8.98
N ASP A 124 -17.51 5.54 -8.64
CA ASP A 124 -17.94 5.78 -7.26
C ASP A 124 -18.59 4.57 -6.57
N LYS A 125 -18.97 3.54 -7.35
CA LYS A 125 -19.49 2.26 -6.83
C LYS A 125 -18.39 1.32 -6.36
N PHE A 126 -17.12 1.66 -6.57
CA PHE A 126 -15.98 0.89 -6.05
C PHE A 126 -15.79 1.17 -4.56
N THR A 127 -16.70 0.66 -3.75
CA THR A 127 -16.75 0.89 -2.29
C THR A 127 -16.22 -0.28 -1.47
N PHE A 128 -15.95 -1.43 -2.09
CA PHE A 128 -15.48 -2.64 -1.41
C PHE A 128 -14.55 -3.44 -2.32
N ALA A 129 -13.45 -3.96 -1.75
CA ALA A 129 -12.55 -4.89 -2.44
C ALA A 129 -11.90 -5.87 -1.46
N VAL A 130 -11.65 -7.07 -1.94
CA VAL A 130 -10.87 -8.10 -1.23
C VAL A 130 -9.54 -8.29 -1.94
N LEU A 131 -8.46 -8.17 -1.20
CA LEU A 131 -7.10 -8.41 -1.68
C LEU A 131 -6.51 -9.55 -0.85
N ASP A 132 -6.54 -10.74 -1.42
CA ASP A 132 -6.12 -11.97 -0.77
C ASP A 132 -4.67 -12.28 -1.12
N ASP A 133 -3.78 -12.04 -0.15
CA ASP A 133 -2.33 -12.36 -0.19
C ASP A 133 -1.57 -11.86 -1.45
N VAL A 134 -1.97 -10.69 -1.97
CA VAL A 134 -1.58 -10.20 -3.30
C VAL A 134 -0.17 -9.62 -3.40
N LEU A 135 0.62 -9.54 -2.32
CA LEU A 135 1.92 -8.86 -2.30
C LEU A 135 3.06 -9.73 -1.76
N MET A 136 3.05 -11.02 -2.09
CA MET A 136 4.03 -11.96 -1.55
C MET A 136 5.47 -11.65 -1.99
N SER A 137 5.67 -11.30 -3.24
CA SER A 137 6.99 -11.08 -3.85
C SER A 137 7.45 -9.62 -3.81
N VAL A 138 6.60 -8.69 -3.30
CA VAL A 138 6.91 -7.26 -3.30
C VAL A 138 7.89 -6.89 -2.19
N ASP A 139 8.93 -6.16 -2.53
CA ASP A 139 9.93 -5.65 -1.59
C ASP A 139 9.34 -4.79 -0.48
N THR A 140 9.96 -4.86 0.69
CA THR A 140 9.52 -4.19 1.93
C THR A 140 9.25 -2.69 1.75
N GLY A 141 10.07 -1.99 0.95
CA GLY A 141 9.87 -0.57 0.64
C GLY A 141 8.61 -0.30 -0.15
N HIS A 142 8.35 -1.12 -1.16
CA HIS A 142 7.19 -0.99 -2.03
C HIS A 142 5.87 -1.35 -1.32
N ARG A 143 5.87 -2.32 -0.39
CA ARG A 143 4.69 -2.67 0.44
C ARG A 143 4.14 -1.48 1.21
N ARG A 144 5.03 -0.64 1.75
CA ARG A 144 4.63 0.59 2.43
C ARG A 144 3.94 1.57 1.49
N GLU A 145 4.44 1.72 0.26
CA GLU A 145 3.81 2.58 -0.75
C GLU A 145 2.46 2.04 -1.21
N VAL A 146 2.28 0.72 -1.28
CA VAL A 146 0.96 0.14 -1.52
C VAL A 146 -0.02 0.54 -0.42
N CYS A 147 0.36 0.49 0.86
CA CYS A 147 -0.51 0.97 1.94
C CYS A 147 -0.91 2.44 1.74
N ARG A 148 0.04 3.27 1.35
CA ARG A 148 -0.20 4.70 1.06
C ARG A 148 -1.09 4.91 -0.16
N LEU A 149 -0.87 4.14 -1.24
CA LEU A 149 -1.70 4.17 -2.45
C LEU A 149 -3.16 3.84 -2.11
N LEU A 150 -3.40 2.71 -1.46
CA LEU A 150 -4.75 2.29 -1.08
C LEU A 150 -5.45 3.36 -0.23
N LYS A 151 -4.77 3.90 0.76
CA LYS A 151 -5.31 4.91 1.65
C LYS A 151 -5.60 6.25 0.96
N THR A 152 -4.71 6.70 0.06
CA THR A 152 -4.82 8.04 -0.54
C THR A 152 -5.63 8.08 -1.81
N LYS A 153 -5.59 7.04 -2.62
CA LYS A 153 -6.29 6.99 -3.92
C LYS A 153 -7.68 6.35 -3.83
N PHE A 154 -7.96 5.62 -2.73
CA PHE A 154 -9.21 4.91 -2.52
C PHE A 154 -9.80 5.18 -1.12
N PRO A 155 -10.00 6.47 -0.75
CA PRO A 155 -10.42 6.83 0.61
C PRO A 155 -11.85 6.37 0.95
N ASN A 156 -12.66 6.08 -0.06
CA ASN A 156 -14.06 5.65 0.07
C ASN A 156 -14.25 4.14 -0.18
N THR A 157 -13.17 3.39 -0.40
CA THR A 157 -13.22 1.95 -0.62
C THR A 157 -12.82 1.21 0.65
N GLN A 158 -13.68 0.31 1.11
CA GLN A 158 -13.37 -0.61 2.18
C GLN A 158 -12.57 -1.79 1.62
N PHE A 159 -11.40 -2.04 2.18
CA PHE A 159 -10.57 -3.19 1.81
C PHE A 159 -10.62 -4.27 2.89
N VAL A 160 -10.79 -5.51 2.45
CA VAL A 160 -10.46 -6.70 3.23
C VAL A 160 -9.11 -7.20 2.70
N LEU A 161 -8.11 -7.17 3.56
CA LEU A 161 -6.73 -7.53 3.22
C LEU A 161 -6.36 -8.79 4.00
N THR A 162 -5.96 -9.85 3.31
CA THR A 162 -5.39 -11.03 3.95
C THR A 162 -3.89 -11.09 3.69
N THR A 163 -3.13 -11.59 4.64
CA THR A 163 -1.69 -11.85 4.48
C THR A 163 -1.20 -12.81 5.55
N HIS A 164 -0.23 -13.64 5.19
CA HIS A 164 0.56 -14.41 6.14
C HIS A 164 1.84 -13.67 6.57
N ASP A 165 2.14 -12.50 5.97
CA ASP A 165 3.34 -11.72 6.27
C ASP A 165 3.08 -10.71 7.41
N ARG A 166 3.68 -11.00 8.58
CA ARG A 166 3.57 -10.16 9.77
C ARG A 166 4.21 -8.78 9.58
N VAL A 167 5.23 -8.66 8.75
CA VAL A 167 5.90 -7.38 8.49
C VAL A 167 4.96 -6.47 7.70
N TRP A 168 4.28 -7.02 6.72
CA TRP A 168 3.31 -6.22 5.97
C TRP A 168 2.11 -5.79 6.82
N LEU A 169 1.62 -6.67 7.70
CA LEU A 169 0.58 -6.30 8.67
C LEU A 169 1.00 -5.10 9.52
N GLN A 170 2.26 -5.07 9.97
CA GLN A 170 2.79 -3.95 10.73
C GLN A 170 2.87 -2.67 9.90
N TYR A 171 3.20 -2.74 8.60
CA TYR A 171 3.13 -1.57 7.72
C TYR A 171 1.70 -1.06 7.54
N MET A 172 0.73 -1.94 7.35
CA MET A 172 -0.67 -1.54 7.26
C MET A 172 -1.14 -0.78 8.51
N LYS A 173 -0.76 -1.24 9.71
CA LYS A 173 -1.03 -0.55 10.98
C LYS A 173 -0.29 0.79 11.08
N THR A 174 1.00 0.78 10.81
CA THR A 174 1.87 1.97 10.97
C THR A 174 1.51 3.08 10.00
N GLU A 175 1.15 2.75 8.76
CA GLU A 175 0.67 3.72 7.78
C GLU A 175 -0.81 4.10 8.03
N GLY A 176 -1.45 3.49 9.03
CA GLY A 176 -2.83 3.74 9.40
C GLY A 176 -3.83 3.33 8.31
N LEU A 177 -3.49 2.31 7.52
CA LEU A 177 -4.40 1.71 6.55
C LEU A 177 -5.46 0.87 7.27
N ILE A 178 -5.05 0.13 8.29
CA ILE A 178 -5.91 -0.65 9.17
C ILE A 178 -5.72 -0.23 10.63
N GLN A 179 -6.74 -0.41 11.45
CA GLN A 179 -6.67 -0.21 12.90
C GLN A 179 -6.51 -1.54 13.63
N ASN A 180 -7.29 -2.53 13.24
CA ASN A 180 -7.30 -3.86 13.85
C ASN A 180 -7.21 -4.93 12.76
N GLY A 181 -6.70 -6.11 13.12
CA GLY A 181 -6.67 -7.28 12.27
C GLY A 181 -7.06 -8.51 13.08
N GLN A 182 -7.56 -9.54 12.42
CA GLN A 182 -7.79 -10.85 13.03
C GLN A 182 -6.67 -11.79 12.63
N PHE A 183 -6.15 -12.52 13.62
CA PHE A 183 -5.17 -13.57 13.40
C PHE A 183 -5.82 -14.93 13.39
N PHE A 184 -5.50 -15.70 12.36
CA PHE A 184 -5.78 -17.12 12.32
C PHE A 184 -4.50 -17.85 12.70
N GLY A 185 -4.43 -18.31 13.96
CA GLY A 185 -3.29 -19.02 14.50
C GLY A 185 -3.57 -20.51 14.65
N GLY A 186 -2.81 -21.32 13.94
CA GLY A 186 -3.01 -22.78 13.92
C GLY A 186 -4.30 -23.20 13.19
N TRP A 187 -4.26 -24.36 12.59
CA TRP A 187 -5.39 -24.97 11.90
C TRP A 187 -5.55 -26.42 12.37
N ASN A 188 -6.77 -26.83 12.63
CA ASN A 188 -7.11 -28.20 12.95
C ASN A 188 -8.30 -28.62 12.09
N ILE A 189 -8.28 -29.85 11.57
CA ILE A 189 -9.30 -30.34 10.65
C ILE A 189 -10.71 -30.37 11.28
N ASP A 190 -10.79 -30.60 12.58
CA ASP A 190 -12.06 -30.74 13.30
C ASP A 190 -12.65 -29.38 13.72
N THR A 191 -11.80 -28.39 14.02
CA THR A 191 -12.22 -27.09 14.57
C THR A 191 -11.95 -25.91 13.65
N GLY A 192 -11.24 -26.12 12.53
CA GLY A 192 -10.81 -25.04 11.63
C GLY A 192 -9.69 -24.16 12.22
N PRO A 193 -9.51 -22.96 11.69
CA PRO A 193 -8.51 -22.01 12.20
C PRO A 193 -8.93 -21.44 13.55
N ARG A 194 -7.96 -21.27 14.45
CA ARG A 194 -8.17 -20.52 15.69
C ARG A 194 -8.09 -19.03 15.38
N ILE A 195 -9.11 -18.30 15.79
CA ILE A 195 -9.12 -16.84 15.67
C ILE A 195 -8.47 -16.27 16.92
N TRP A 196 -7.48 -15.41 16.72
CA TRP A 196 -6.85 -14.63 17.78
C TRP A 196 -7.20 -13.17 17.54
N ASP A 197 -7.73 -12.50 18.56
CA ASP A 197 -7.97 -11.07 18.51
C ASP A 197 -6.63 -10.33 18.45
N ASP A 198 -6.45 -9.50 17.42
CA ASP A 198 -5.31 -8.60 17.33
C ASP A 198 -5.62 -7.34 18.13
N LYS A 199 -5.21 -7.38 19.37
CA LYS A 199 -5.38 -6.25 20.28
C LYS A 199 -4.36 -5.15 19.96
N ASP A 200 -4.77 -3.91 20.14
CA ASP A 200 -3.82 -2.81 20.16
C ASP A 200 -2.76 -3.03 21.23
N ILE A 201 -1.50 -2.75 20.91
CA ILE A 201 -0.37 -3.00 21.80
C ILE A 201 -0.54 -2.35 23.18
N TRP A 202 -1.18 -1.18 23.24
CA TRP A 202 -1.45 -0.49 24.49
C TRP A 202 -2.49 -1.21 25.34
N THR A 203 -3.45 -1.88 24.70
CA THR A 203 -4.42 -2.76 25.35
C THR A 203 -3.73 -4.01 25.92
N GLU A 204 -2.84 -4.65 25.15
CA GLU A 204 -2.09 -5.82 25.63
C GLU A 204 -1.17 -5.47 26.81
N ILE A 205 -0.51 -4.32 26.77
CA ILE A 205 0.30 -3.81 27.88
C ILE A 205 -0.56 -3.57 29.11
N GLN A 206 -1.74 -2.94 28.96
CA GLN A 206 -2.65 -2.68 30.07
C GLN A 206 -3.19 -3.99 30.67
N GLU A 207 -3.56 -4.98 29.85
CA GLU A 207 -4.00 -6.30 30.34
C GLU A 207 -2.90 -7.03 31.12
N ALA A 208 -1.64 -6.96 30.68
CA ALA A 208 -0.52 -7.50 31.44
C ALA A 208 -0.35 -6.79 32.80
N LEU A 209 -0.50 -5.46 32.80
CA LEU A 209 -0.46 -4.68 34.05
C LEU A 209 -1.65 -4.98 34.96
N ASP A 210 -2.82 -5.27 34.44
CA ASP A 210 -4.02 -5.56 35.21
C ASP A 210 -3.88 -6.86 36.05
N ILE A 211 -3.07 -7.79 35.54
CA ILE A 211 -2.70 -9.03 36.28
C ILE A 211 -1.34 -8.93 36.99
N ASP A 212 -0.79 -7.72 37.16
CA ASP A 212 0.51 -7.44 37.76
C ASP A 212 1.71 -8.13 37.07
N ASP A 213 1.59 -8.49 35.77
CA ASP A 213 2.67 -9.06 34.98
C ASP A 213 3.51 -7.93 34.32
N VAL A 214 4.25 -7.19 35.17
CA VAL A 214 5.11 -6.09 34.73
C VAL A 214 6.21 -6.55 33.75
N PRO A 215 6.88 -7.72 33.92
CA PRO A 215 7.85 -8.21 32.96
C PRO A 215 7.26 -8.42 31.56
N ARG A 216 6.06 -8.95 31.45
CA ARG A 216 5.37 -9.13 30.18
C ARG A 216 5.02 -7.77 29.54
N ALA A 217 4.51 -6.83 30.34
CA ALA A 217 4.22 -5.48 29.87
C ALA A 217 5.47 -4.79 29.32
N ALA A 218 6.61 -4.92 30.03
CA ALA A 218 7.91 -4.37 29.62
C ALA A 218 8.43 -5.00 28.32
N ALA A 219 8.32 -6.33 28.19
CA ALA A 219 8.72 -7.03 26.97
C ALA A 219 7.86 -6.62 25.75
N LEU A 220 6.56 -6.43 25.93
CA LEU A 220 5.65 -5.94 24.89
C LEU A 220 6.02 -4.52 24.47
N LEU A 221 6.20 -3.62 25.43
CA LEU A 221 6.58 -2.23 25.15
C LEU A 221 7.94 -2.15 24.43
N ARG A 222 8.94 -2.88 24.89
CA ARG A 222 10.28 -2.90 24.28
C ARG A 222 10.23 -3.36 22.82
N ARG A 223 9.59 -4.49 22.53
CA ARG A 223 9.44 -5.02 21.17
C ARG A 223 8.73 -4.02 20.25
N TYR A 224 7.72 -3.35 20.78
CA TYR A 224 7.01 -2.32 20.03
C TYR A 224 7.88 -1.10 19.75
N LEU A 225 8.64 -0.62 20.73
CA LEU A 225 9.55 0.49 20.57
C LEU A 225 10.70 0.17 19.59
N GLU A 226 11.28 -1.03 19.67
CA GLU A 226 12.27 -1.50 18.69
C GLU A 226 11.69 -1.45 17.27
N TYR A 227 10.53 -2.03 17.07
CA TYR A 227 9.84 -2.02 15.78
C TYR A 227 9.54 -0.60 15.28
N ILE A 228 8.91 0.24 16.09
CA ILE A 228 8.50 1.58 15.65
C ILE A 228 9.69 2.50 15.41
N SER A 229 10.79 2.29 16.15
CA SER A 229 12.04 3.02 15.94
C SER A 229 12.66 2.74 14.56
N VAL A 230 12.61 1.49 14.07
CA VAL A 230 13.02 1.14 12.70
C VAL A 230 12.19 1.90 11.68
N VAL A 231 10.86 1.88 11.85
CA VAL A 231 9.94 2.58 10.93
C VAL A 231 10.18 4.08 10.90
N LEU A 232 10.30 4.69 12.07
CA LEU A 232 10.54 6.13 12.19
C LEU A 232 11.94 6.52 11.70
N ALA A 233 12.96 5.67 11.94
CA ALA A 233 14.31 5.89 11.44
C ALA A 233 14.33 5.97 9.90
N ASP A 234 13.63 5.05 9.23
CA ASP A 234 13.49 5.07 7.76
C ASP A 234 12.67 6.30 7.29
N ASN A 235 11.51 6.54 7.88
CA ASN A 235 10.64 7.67 7.53
C ASN A 235 11.37 9.02 7.63
N LEU A 236 12.14 9.23 8.69
CA LEU A 236 12.81 10.49 8.99
C LEU A 236 14.25 10.53 8.48
N ARG A 237 14.76 9.41 7.95
CA ARG A 237 16.17 9.21 7.57
C ARG A 237 17.10 9.54 8.73
N ALA A 238 16.89 8.86 9.87
CA ALA A 238 17.75 9.01 11.02
C ALA A 238 19.17 8.54 10.68
N LYS A 239 20.15 9.20 11.30
CA LYS A 239 21.55 8.78 11.16
C LYS A 239 21.87 7.80 12.27
N VAL A 240 22.17 6.57 11.90
CA VAL A 240 22.61 5.52 12.82
C VAL A 240 24.05 5.12 12.50
N GLU A 241 24.77 4.60 13.47
CA GLU A 241 26.07 4.03 13.23
C GLU A 241 25.93 2.79 12.35
N TYR A 242 26.79 2.68 11.33
CA TYR A 242 26.72 1.56 10.41
C TYR A 242 27.18 0.27 11.10
N ARG A 243 26.35 -0.77 11.02
CA ARG A 243 26.65 -2.13 11.46
C ARG A 243 26.53 -3.10 10.29
N GLY A 244 27.57 -3.88 10.05
CA GLY A 244 27.61 -4.80 8.91
C GLY A 244 26.61 -5.96 8.99
N ASP A 245 26.14 -6.30 10.18
CA ASP A 245 25.11 -7.32 10.43
C ASP A 245 23.66 -6.76 10.39
N ALA A 246 23.53 -5.44 10.18
CA ALA A 246 22.25 -4.73 10.21
C ALA A 246 21.41 -4.98 11.48
N SER A 247 22.04 -5.42 12.57
CA SER A 247 21.40 -5.65 13.86
C SER A 247 21.42 -4.37 14.70
N TYR A 248 20.29 -3.76 14.90
CA TYR A 248 20.12 -2.52 15.67
C TYR A 248 19.19 -2.76 16.84
N ASP A 249 19.57 -2.30 18.00
CA ASP A 249 18.75 -2.32 19.20
C ASP A 249 18.02 -0.99 19.45
N LEU A 250 17.21 -0.96 20.51
CA LEU A 250 16.46 0.22 20.86
C LEU A 250 17.34 1.42 21.18
N GLY A 251 18.51 1.18 21.82
CA GLY A 251 19.48 2.22 22.16
C GLY A 251 20.14 2.87 20.93
N ASP A 252 20.33 2.11 19.86
CA ASP A 252 20.88 2.61 18.60
C ASP A 252 19.86 3.48 17.84
N LEU A 253 18.61 3.02 17.77
CA LEU A 253 17.58 3.59 16.88
C LEU A 253 16.79 4.72 17.52
N LEU A 254 16.29 4.54 18.72
CA LEU A 254 15.32 5.47 19.32
C LEU A 254 15.92 6.87 19.53
N PRO A 255 17.10 7.05 20.16
CA PRO A 255 17.68 8.37 20.35
C PRO A 255 17.99 9.08 19.03
N SER A 256 18.52 8.32 18.05
CA SER A 256 18.86 8.84 16.72
C SER A 256 17.61 9.31 15.98
N THR A 257 16.52 8.56 16.09
CA THR A 257 15.22 8.87 15.49
C THR A 257 14.59 10.11 16.12
N LEU A 258 14.59 10.21 17.44
CA LEU A 258 14.02 11.34 18.16
C LEU A 258 14.80 12.63 17.92
N ASN A 259 16.15 12.54 17.88
CA ASN A 259 16.98 13.68 17.49
C ASN A 259 16.68 14.11 16.05
N ARG A 260 16.47 13.14 15.14
CA ARG A 260 16.11 13.45 13.76
C ARG A 260 14.75 14.11 13.62
N TRP A 261 13.77 13.71 14.43
CA TRP A 261 12.48 14.39 14.50
C TRP A 261 12.65 15.87 14.87
N LYS A 262 13.35 16.17 15.96
CA LYS A 262 13.67 17.56 16.37
C LYS A 262 14.36 18.34 15.26
N ASP A 263 15.35 17.74 14.58
CA ASP A 263 16.07 18.38 13.48
C ASP A 263 15.15 18.74 12.31
N ARG A 264 14.15 17.90 12.01
CA ARG A 264 13.18 18.15 10.94
C ARG A 264 12.23 19.29 11.32
N LEU A 265 11.76 19.33 12.55
CA LEU A 265 10.98 20.45 13.05
C LEU A 265 11.78 21.77 13.01
N LYS A 266 13.02 21.78 13.52
CA LYS A 266 13.90 22.96 13.46
C LYS A 266 14.16 23.43 12.02
N LYS A 267 14.34 22.51 11.08
CA LYS A 267 14.49 22.84 9.65
C LYS A 267 13.20 23.40 9.06
N GLY A 268 12.04 22.87 9.46
CA GLY A 268 10.73 23.38 9.08
C GLY A 268 10.47 24.79 9.58
N ILE A 269 10.84 25.10 10.83
CA ILE A 269 10.75 26.44 11.44
C ILE A 269 11.57 27.45 10.62
N LYS A 270 12.87 27.12 10.37
CA LYS A 270 13.76 27.97 9.54
C LYS A 270 13.21 28.18 8.12
N SER A 271 12.62 27.15 7.54
CA SER A 271 11.98 27.25 6.24
C SER A 271 10.77 28.18 6.29
N ALA A 272 9.86 28.00 7.26
CA ALA A 272 8.68 28.84 7.41
C ALA A 272 9.04 30.32 7.62
N GLU A 273 10.05 30.61 8.44
CA GLU A 273 10.60 31.94 8.64
C GLU A 273 11.06 32.56 7.33
N ARG A 274 11.91 31.86 6.56
CA ARG A 274 12.47 32.33 5.28
C ARG A 274 11.42 32.56 4.19
N TRP A 275 10.32 31.82 4.23
CA TRP A 275 9.21 31.97 3.30
C TRP A 275 8.12 32.92 3.79
N GLY A 276 8.26 33.53 4.99
CA GLY A 276 7.30 34.46 5.57
C GLY A 276 5.99 33.80 6.06
N HIS A 277 6.01 32.51 6.39
CA HIS A 277 4.87 31.74 6.86
C HIS A 277 4.78 31.75 8.41
N GLY A 278 4.58 32.91 9.04
CA GLY A 278 4.61 33.06 10.49
C GLY A 278 3.66 32.15 11.27
N ASN A 279 2.45 31.91 10.75
CA ASN A 279 1.48 31.03 11.40
C ASN A 279 1.97 29.55 11.43
N THR A 280 2.64 29.11 10.36
CA THR A 280 3.25 27.78 10.28
C THR A 280 4.46 27.70 11.21
N GLN A 281 5.26 28.76 11.27
CA GLN A 281 6.41 28.86 12.17
C GLN A 281 5.98 28.68 13.63
N GLY A 282 4.99 29.45 14.11
CA GLY A 282 4.52 29.34 15.49
C GLY A 282 4.01 27.95 15.87
N LYS A 283 3.22 27.33 14.99
CA LYS A 283 2.76 25.94 15.20
C LYS A 283 3.89 24.93 15.29
N LEU A 284 4.94 25.08 14.48
CA LEU A 284 6.10 24.19 14.51
C LEU A 284 6.97 24.43 15.75
N GLU A 285 7.06 25.66 16.26
CA GLU A 285 7.74 25.99 17.50
C GLU A 285 7.04 25.35 18.70
N GLU A 286 5.70 25.44 18.76
CA GLU A 286 4.89 24.75 19.78
C GLU A 286 5.08 23.23 19.71
N THR A 287 5.03 22.66 18.50
CA THR A 287 5.26 21.22 18.27
C THR A 287 6.65 20.79 18.73
N LEU A 288 7.67 21.61 18.47
CA LEU A 288 9.05 21.32 18.89
C LEU A 288 9.19 21.37 20.42
N ALA A 289 8.63 22.38 21.06
CA ALA A 289 8.68 22.53 22.52
C ALA A 289 8.02 21.35 23.24
N GLU A 290 6.85 20.94 22.77
CA GLU A 290 6.17 19.76 23.30
C GLU A 290 6.94 18.47 23.02
N ALA A 291 7.50 18.30 21.81
CA ALA A 291 8.37 17.17 21.49
C ALA A 291 9.59 17.10 22.42
N GLU A 292 10.26 18.20 22.70
CA GLU A 292 11.42 18.24 23.59
C GLU A 292 11.07 17.83 25.02
N LYS A 293 9.90 18.25 25.53
CA LYS A 293 9.37 17.85 26.83
C LYS A 293 9.07 16.35 26.90
N LEU A 294 8.34 15.82 25.90
CA LEU A 294 7.97 14.40 25.83
C LEU A 294 9.20 13.49 25.66
N ILE A 295 10.19 13.94 24.88
CA ILE A 295 11.46 13.21 24.73
C ILE A 295 12.25 13.20 26.04
N ALA A 296 12.29 14.31 26.79
CA ALA A 296 12.96 14.34 28.08
C ALA A 296 12.31 13.36 29.07
N ASN A 297 10.97 13.34 29.12
CA ASN A 297 10.24 12.41 29.98
C ASN A 297 10.52 10.94 29.59
N SER A 298 10.39 10.60 28.29
CA SER A 298 10.62 9.23 27.83
C SER A 298 12.09 8.77 27.94
N SER A 299 13.05 9.68 27.82
CA SER A 299 14.47 9.37 28.00
C SER A 299 14.83 9.06 29.45
N ALA A 300 14.17 9.69 30.41
CA ALA A 300 14.30 9.36 31.82
C ALA A 300 13.82 7.94 32.13
N GLU A 301 12.82 7.46 31.37
CA GLU A 301 12.16 6.17 31.57
C GLU A 301 12.75 5.02 30.73
N GLN A 302 13.62 5.32 29.77
CA GLN A 302 14.19 4.29 28.87
C GLN A 302 14.99 3.22 29.62
N TRP A 303 15.65 3.58 30.69
CA TRP A 303 16.41 2.65 31.54
C TRP A 303 15.49 1.60 32.20
N ALA A 304 14.25 1.96 32.58
CA ALA A 304 13.30 1.08 33.22
C ALA A 304 12.90 -0.11 32.32
N ILE A 305 12.73 0.15 31.01
CA ILE A 305 12.39 -0.90 30.03
C ILE A 305 13.53 -1.91 29.92
N ASN A 306 14.78 -1.45 29.87
CA ASN A 306 15.94 -2.33 29.75
C ASN A 306 16.09 -3.22 31.00
N LYS A 307 15.91 -2.66 32.17
CA LYS A 307 16.02 -3.40 33.43
C LYS A 307 14.89 -4.41 33.65
N SER A 308 13.66 -4.07 33.30
CA SER A 308 12.50 -4.93 33.44
C SER A 308 12.49 -6.14 32.51
N VAL A 309 13.28 -6.14 31.45
CA VAL A 309 13.38 -7.25 30.46
C VAL A 309 14.57 -8.17 30.75
N HIS A 310 15.63 -7.66 31.39
CA HIS A 310 16.76 -8.46 31.81
C HIS A 310 16.59 -8.92 33.26
N PHE A 311 16.97 -10.15 33.56
CA PHE A 311 16.95 -10.67 34.93
C PHE A 311 17.80 -9.75 35.82
N ASN A 312 17.15 -9.12 36.78
CA ASN A 312 17.78 -8.30 37.80
C ASN A 312 17.14 -8.60 39.15
N GLU A 313 17.87 -9.26 40.05
CA GLU A 313 17.36 -9.66 41.35
C GLU A 313 16.97 -8.49 42.27
N TRP A 314 17.39 -7.27 41.93
CA TRP A 314 17.30 -6.12 42.85
C TRP A 314 16.21 -5.09 42.48
N GLU A 315 15.53 -5.24 41.35
CA GLU A 315 14.54 -4.24 40.93
C GLU A 315 13.23 -4.87 40.46
N ASN A 316 12.24 -4.84 41.34
CA ASN A 316 10.84 -5.08 40.98
C ASN A 316 10.17 -3.72 40.79
N PHE A 317 9.81 -3.36 39.58
CA PHE A 317 8.95 -2.21 39.30
C PHE A 317 7.54 -2.47 39.82
N ALA A 318 6.99 -1.51 40.54
CA ALA A 318 5.56 -1.53 40.83
C ALA A 318 4.76 -1.29 39.54
N LYS A 319 3.58 -1.90 39.44
CA LYS A 319 2.64 -1.70 38.35
C LYS A 319 2.42 -0.22 38.00
N THR A 320 2.26 0.61 39.05
CA THR A 320 2.03 2.06 38.90
C THR A 320 3.21 2.77 38.24
N GLU A 321 4.44 2.44 38.65
CA GLU A 321 5.66 3.03 38.08
C GLU A 321 5.85 2.64 36.63
N PHE A 322 5.67 1.35 36.29
CA PHE A 322 5.80 0.92 34.90
C PHE A 322 4.68 1.49 34.01
N LYS A 323 3.49 1.71 34.55
CA LYS A 323 2.41 2.38 33.82
C LYS A 323 2.80 3.79 33.38
N GLU A 324 3.44 4.57 34.26
CA GLU A 324 3.94 5.92 33.92
C GLU A 324 4.94 5.87 32.76
N VAL A 325 5.84 4.86 32.74
CA VAL A 325 6.76 4.61 31.63
C VAL A 325 6.01 4.35 30.32
N ALA A 326 5.03 3.45 30.35
CA ALA A 326 4.24 3.11 29.16
C ALA A 326 3.45 4.31 28.63
N ASP A 327 2.83 5.08 29.54
CA ASP A 327 2.07 6.28 29.21
C ASP A 327 2.96 7.38 28.62
N ALA A 328 4.20 7.56 29.11
CA ALA A 328 5.16 8.52 28.58
C ALA A 328 5.55 8.19 27.12
N PHE A 329 5.84 6.92 26.81
CA PHE A 329 6.15 6.49 25.46
C PHE A 329 4.93 6.56 24.53
N LYS A 330 3.75 6.25 25.03
CA LYS A 330 2.50 6.39 24.28
C LYS A 330 2.29 7.86 23.89
N ALA A 331 2.39 8.78 24.83
CA ALA A 331 2.24 10.21 24.58
C ALA A 331 3.26 10.72 23.55
N LEU A 332 4.52 10.28 23.66
CA LEU A 332 5.57 10.63 22.68
C LEU A 332 5.24 10.14 21.27
N LEU A 333 4.85 8.90 21.13
CA LEU A 333 4.53 8.32 19.82
C LEU A 333 3.27 8.92 19.22
N ASP A 334 2.25 9.19 20.03
CA ASP A 334 1.03 9.87 19.62
C ASP A 334 1.32 11.31 19.16
N HIS A 335 2.26 12.00 19.80
CA HIS A 335 2.69 13.34 19.38
C HIS A 335 3.35 13.35 17.97
N ILE A 336 4.12 12.30 17.64
CA ILE A 336 4.76 12.18 16.31
C ILE A 336 3.72 11.81 15.25
N ARG A 337 2.66 11.10 15.60
CA ARG A 337 1.59 10.69 14.65
C ARG A 337 0.82 11.89 14.10
N CYS A 338 0.27 11.70 12.90
CA CYS A 338 -0.69 12.63 12.35
C CYS A 338 -1.97 12.64 13.19
N GLN A 339 -2.36 13.83 13.68
CA GLN A 339 -3.54 14.01 14.55
C GLN A 339 -4.88 13.88 13.83
N ASN A 340 -4.88 13.79 12.49
CA ASN A 340 -6.10 13.50 11.74
C ASN A 340 -6.52 12.05 12.01
N LYS A 341 -7.67 11.85 12.65
CA LYS A 341 -8.22 10.54 13.01
C LYS A 341 -8.33 9.57 11.83
N LYS A 342 -8.56 10.07 10.62
CA LYS A 342 -8.60 9.27 9.40
C LYS A 342 -7.20 8.89 8.87
N CYS A 343 -6.15 9.51 9.41
CA CYS A 343 -4.76 9.25 9.02
C CYS A 343 -4.06 8.30 9.99
N GLY A 344 -3.83 8.71 11.22
CA GLY A 344 -3.12 7.93 12.23
C GLY A 344 -1.70 7.48 11.86
N GLY A 345 -1.22 7.82 10.64
CA GLY A 345 0.10 7.42 10.15
C GLY A 345 1.21 8.34 10.64
N TYR A 346 2.45 7.86 10.59
CA TYR A 346 3.63 8.65 10.91
C TYR A 346 4.10 9.48 9.73
N PRO A 347 4.59 10.72 9.96
CA PRO A 347 5.17 11.54 8.91
C PRO A 347 6.44 10.94 8.31
N TYR A 348 6.69 11.25 7.05
CA TYR A 348 7.85 10.78 6.28
C TYR A 348 8.39 11.86 5.34
N LEU A 349 9.64 11.70 4.92
CA LEU A 349 10.34 12.66 4.07
C LEU A 349 10.11 12.38 2.58
N ILE A 350 9.89 13.46 1.82
CA ILE A 350 9.81 13.45 0.35
C ILE A 350 10.83 14.45 -0.21
N PRO A 351 11.47 14.15 -1.36
CA PRO A 351 11.53 12.88 -2.04
C PRO A 351 12.25 11.82 -1.21
N ARG A 352 12.04 10.55 -1.50
CA ARG A 352 12.69 9.44 -0.75
C ARG A 352 14.19 9.36 -0.99
N LYS A 353 14.64 9.68 -2.21
CA LYS A 353 16.06 9.77 -2.60
C LYS A 353 16.45 11.23 -2.81
N GLY A 354 17.70 11.58 -2.49
CA GLY A 354 18.21 12.95 -2.64
C GLY A 354 17.89 13.88 -1.47
N ALA A 355 17.84 15.19 -1.71
CA ALA A 355 17.56 16.19 -0.67
C ALA A 355 16.11 16.15 -0.22
N SER A 356 15.88 16.05 1.11
CA SER A 356 14.52 16.09 1.66
C SER A 356 13.96 17.51 1.58
N GLU A 357 12.86 17.70 0.91
CA GLU A 357 12.21 19.00 0.71
C GLU A 357 10.93 19.17 1.53
N GLN A 358 10.28 18.06 1.88
CA GLN A 358 9.04 18.07 2.65
C GLN A 358 9.01 16.95 3.69
N LEU A 359 8.39 17.25 4.83
CA LEU A 359 7.95 16.27 5.79
C LEU A 359 6.43 16.23 5.73
N ARG A 360 5.84 15.08 5.38
CA ARG A 360 4.39 14.97 5.26
C ARG A 360 3.87 13.62 5.74
N CYS A 361 2.59 13.56 6.08
CA CYS A 361 1.86 12.30 6.26
C CYS A 361 1.07 11.92 4.99
N SER A 362 0.55 10.71 4.94
CA SER A 362 -0.21 10.20 3.78
C SER A 362 -1.47 11.02 3.45
N CYS A 363 -2.16 11.59 4.45
CA CYS A 363 -3.35 12.41 4.23
C CYS A 363 -3.05 13.88 3.91
N GLY A 364 -1.78 14.32 4.02
CA GLY A 364 -1.38 15.69 3.79
C GLY A 364 -1.67 16.70 4.92
N ALA A 365 -2.31 16.27 6.03
CA ALA A 365 -2.57 17.16 7.17
C ALA A 365 -1.26 17.64 7.84
N VAL A 366 -0.26 16.75 7.91
CA VAL A 366 1.13 17.14 8.16
C VAL A 366 1.77 17.40 6.81
N ASN A 367 2.19 18.63 6.56
CA ASN A 367 2.89 19.02 5.33
C ASN A 367 3.81 20.20 5.63
N VAL A 368 5.06 19.89 5.92
CA VAL A 368 6.06 20.88 6.33
C VAL A 368 7.09 21.02 5.23
N ASN A 369 7.22 22.22 4.68
CA ASN A 369 8.29 22.55 3.74
C ASN A 369 9.64 22.59 4.49
N LEU A 370 10.62 21.87 3.95
CA LEU A 370 11.98 21.82 4.49
C LEU A 370 13.02 22.53 3.60
N LYS A 371 12.57 23.08 2.48
CA LYS A 371 13.43 23.82 1.56
C LYS A 371 13.64 25.24 2.08
N ILE A 372 14.88 25.58 2.39
CA ILE A 372 15.27 26.94 2.78
C ILE A 372 15.53 27.73 1.49
N LYS A 373 14.91 28.90 1.40
CA LYS A 373 15.04 29.82 0.26
C LYS A 373 16.45 30.43 0.18
#